data_e24f0a05f7ca69a5f507c7f6b3f3a037
#
_entry.id   e24f0a05f7ca69a5f507c7f6b3f3a037
#
_cell.length_a   1.000
_cell.length_b   1.000
_cell.length_c   1.000
_cell.angle_alpha   90.00
_cell.angle_beta   90.00
_cell.angle_gamma   90.00
#
_symmetry.space_group_name_H-M   'P 1'
#
loop_
_entity.id
_entity.type
_entity.pdbx_description
1 polymer ?
#
loop_
_entity_poly.entity_id
_entity_poly.type
_entity_poly.pdbx_seq_one_letter_code
_entity_poly.pdbx_strand_id
1 'polypeptide(L)'
;MGAVTGQDEIVHIGGYTAETGGRAEGVVAARRDRATGELTPLGVVAVTPSPSFLVRHPALPVLYGCNELPDGLVSAFRLAPDGDLTPLGVRETGGAEPCHLAVAPDGRHLFVANYGGGSVAVFGLDADGAPGERTDLVRHSGHGADPQRQEHAHCHMVSPDPAGGGLLAVDLGTDSVYRYDVDASTGRLAEREPRLRTAPGTGPRHLARHPDGRRCWLVGELDATVTAYELTPDGPRQSTRVDASGRTGHVQPSEVAVGPGGRFLYVGNRGVGTIAVFALDGAAPELVAEVDTGGEWPRHFAFAGEHLYVADERADMIRIFRVDPDGGVLEPVGEPVPVASPTCVLP
;
A
#
# COMPACT_ATOMS: atom_id res chain seq x y z
N MET A 1 -27.86 3.48 -15.07
CA MET A 1 -26.54 2.81 -15.09
C MET A 1 -26.11 2.65 -16.54
N GLY A 2 -25.06 3.34 -16.98
CA GLY A 2 -24.49 3.14 -18.32
C GLY A 2 -23.69 1.83 -18.31
N ALA A 3 -23.83 1.01 -19.36
CA ALA A 3 -23.04 -0.21 -19.51
C ALA A 3 -21.54 0.16 -19.56
N VAL A 4 -20.68 -0.61 -18.85
CA VAL A 4 -19.23 -0.53 -18.97
C VAL A 4 -18.88 -0.91 -20.40
N THR A 5 -18.31 0.01 -21.16
CA THR A 5 -17.81 -0.25 -22.52
C THR A 5 -16.46 -0.97 -22.41
N GLY A 6 -16.01 -1.69 -23.44
CA GLY A 6 -14.72 -2.40 -23.39
C GLY A 6 -13.48 -1.50 -23.21
N GLN A 7 -13.66 -0.19 -23.02
CA GLN A 7 -12.62 0.82 -22.73
C GLN A 7 -12.62 1.27 -21.27
N ASP A 8 -13.63 0.90 -20.47
CA ASP A 8 -13.77 1.35 -19.08
C ASP A 8 -13.27 0.27 -18.10
N GLU A 9 -12.69 0.73 -16.99
CA GLU A 9 -12.29 -0.10 -15.84
C GLU A 9 -12.95 0.41 -14.56
N ILE A 10 -13.11 -0.47 -13.57
CA ILE A 10 -13.61 -0.08 -12.26
C ILE A 10 -12.45 0.05 -11.28
N VAL A 11 -12.38 1.21 -10.65
CA VAL A 11 -11.46 1.55 -9.56
C VAL A 11 -12.22 1.51 -8.25
N HIS A 12 -11.65 0.87 -7.22
CA HIS A 12 -12.18 0.87 -5.86
C HIS A 12 -11.35 1.78 -4.97
N ILE A 13 -12.00 2.52 -4.09
CA ILE A 13 -11.35 3.49 -3.22
C ILE A 13 -11.77 3.17 -1.79
N GLY A 14 -10.79 2.89 -0.94
CA GLY A 14 -10.95 2.73 0.49
C GLY A 14 -10.72 4.05 1.21
N GLY A 15 -11.26 4.17 2.42
CA GLY A 15 -11.16 5.41 3.18
C GLY A 15 -11.40 5.24 4.67
N TYR A 16 -11.07 6.26 5.44
CA TYR A 16 -11.39 6.35 6.85
C TYR A 16 -12.84 6.76 7.06
N THR A 17 -13.54 5.98 7.87
CA THR A 17 -14.91 6.28 8.30
C THR A 17 -14.93 6.99 9.66
N ALA A 18 -16.12 7.27 10.19
CA ALA A 18 -16.28 8.01 11.44
C ALA A 18 -15.58 7.35 12.65
N GLU A 19 -15.46 6.02 12.64
CA GLU A 19 -14.80 5.24 13.70
C GLU A 19 -13.31 5.60 13.87
N THR A 20 -12.67 6.07 12.80
CA THR A 20 -11.27 6.51 12.81
C THR A 20 -11.11 8.00 12.51
N GLY A 21 -12.20 8.77 12.65
CA GLY A 21 -12.20 10.22 12.49
C GLY A 21 -12.28 10.72 11.04
N GLY A 22 -12.54 9.81 10.09
CA GLY A 22 -12.77 10.15 8.69
C GLY A 22 -14.23 10.42 8.34
N ARG A 23 -14.50 10.59 7.05
CA ARG A 23 -15.83 10.91 6.50
C ARG A 23 -16.31 9.93 5.43
N ALA A 24 -15.51 8.91 5.09
CA ALA A 24 -15.95 7.87 4.19
C ALA A 24 -17.11 7.05 4.79
N GLU A 25 -17.89 6.39 3.96
CA GLU A 25 -18.98 5.49 4.37
C GLU A 25 -18.63 4.02 4.13
N GLY A 26 -17.46 3.75 3.54
CA GLY A 26 -17.01 2.43 3.17
C GLY A 26 -16.17 2.45 1.90
N VAL A 27 -16.31 1.41 1.06
CA VAL A 27 -15.63 1.33 -0.23
C VAL A 27 -16.45 2.05 -1.29
N VAL A 28 -15.81 2.97 -2.00
CA VAL A 28 -16.38 3.70 -3.14
C VAL A 28 -15.88 3.06 -4.43
N ALA A 29 -16.74 2.96 -5.45
CA ALA A 29 -16.35 2.63 -6.82
C ALA A 29 -16.35 3.87 -7.71
N ALA A 30 -15.47 3.88 -8.71
CA ALA A 30 -15.45 4.85 -9.78
C ALA A 30 -15.17 4.15 -11.11
N ARG A 31 -15.77 4.64 -12.20
CA ARG A 31 -15.46 4.22 -13.55
C ARG A 31 -14.29 5.01 -14.08
N ARG A 32 -13.26 4.32 -14.54
CA ARG A 32 -12.08 4.89 -15.18
C ARG A 32 -12.21 4.80 -16.69
N ASP A 33 -12.10 5.90 -17.38
CA ASP A 33 -11.84 5.90 -18.83
C ASP A 33 -10.36 5.58 -19.08
N ARG A 34 -10.07 4.52 -19.82
CA ARG A 34 -8.67 4.07 -20.07
C ARG A 34 -7.86 5.04 -20.92
N ALA A 35 -8.53 5.78 -21.80
CA ALA A 35 -7.84 6.67 -22.73
C ALA A 35 -7.49 8.02 -22.08
N THR A 36 -8.42 8.58 -21.30
CA THR A 36 -8.24 9.90 -20.67
C THR A 36 -7.74 9.82 -19.24
N GLY A 37 -7.91 8.66 -18.57
CA GLY A 37 -7.62 8.48 -17.16
C GLY A 37 -8.69 9.04 -16.22
N GLU A 38 -9.70 9.73 -16.74
CA GLU A 38 -10.75 10.36 -15.94
C GLU A 38 -11.54 9.35 -15.11
N LEU A 39 -11.93 9.75 -13.90
CA LEU A 39 -12.77 8.96 -13.01
C LEU A 39 -14.19 9.56 -12.94
N THR A 40 -15.19 8.71 -13.12
CA THR A 40 -16.59 9.05 -12.83
C THR A 40 -17.03 8.27 -11.60
N PRO A 41 -17.31 8.93 -10.45
CA PRO A 41 -17.79 8.25 -9.25
C PRO A 41 -19.10 7.48 -9.50
N LEU A 42 -19.16 6.26 -8.96
CA LEU A 42 -20.36 5.41 -8.97
C LEU A 42 -21.06 5.39 -7.59
N GLY A 43 -20.37 5.83 -6.55
CA GLY A 43 -20.87 5.86 -5.18
C GLY A 43 -20.31 4.74 -4.30
N VAL A 44 -20.90 4.61 -3.09
CA VAL A 44 -20.52 3.58 -2.13
C VAL A 44 -21.05 2.22 -2.59
N VAL A 45 -20.17 1.24 -2.74
CA VAL A 45 -20.49 -0.14 -3.18
C VAL A 45 -20.39 -1.17 -2.06
N ALA A 46 -19.77 -0.81 -0.93
CA ALA A 46 -19.80 -1.61 0.29
C ALA A 46 -19.71 -0.69 1.51
N VAL A 47 -20.69 -0.77 2.40
CA VAL A 47 -20.65 -0.11 3.72
C VAL A 47 -19.86 -1.02 4.66
N THR A 48 -18.71 -0.54 5.10
CA THR A 48 -17.80 -1.25 6.01
C THR A 48 -16.93 -0.24 6.75
N PRO A 49 -16.61 -0.44 8.04
CA PRO A 49 -15.87 0.55 8.81
C PRO A 49 -14.40 0.61 8.37
N SER A 50 -13.91 1.80 8.11
CA SER A 50 -12.51 2.17 7.84
C SER A 50 -11.74 1.16 6.96
N PRO A 51 -12.21 0.90 5.71
CA PRO A 51 -11.49 0.05 4.76
C PRO A 51 -10.26 0.80 4.23
N SER A 52 -9.21 0.93 5.07
CA SER A 52 -8.09 1.83 4.82
C SER A 52 -7.10 1.35 3.76
N PHE A 53 -7.07 0.05 3.47
CA PHE A 53 -6.26 -0.54 2.40
C PHE A 53 -7.02 -1.67 1.70
N LEU A 54 -6.91 -1.75 0.37
CA LEU A 54 -7.62 -2.70 -0.46
C LEU A 54 -6.66 -3.50 -1.34
N VAL A 55 -6.98 -4.77 -1.58
CA VAL A 55 -6.25 -5.61 -2.54
C VAL A 55 -7.19 -6.57 -3.27
N ARG A 56 -6.89 -6.91 -4.54
CA ARG A 56 -7.60 -7.95 -5.28
C ARG A 56 -6.93 -9.30 -5.14
N HIS A 57 -7.73 -10.36 -5.17
CA HIS A 57 -7.21 -11.71 -5.34
C HIS A 57 -6.58 -11.86 -6.74
N PRO A 58 -5.40 -12.53 -6.87
CA PRO A 58 -4.68 -12.60 -8.16
C PRO A 58 -5.42 -13.37 -9.26
N ALA A 59 -6.39 -14.23 -8.91
CA ALA A 59 -7.08 -15.10 -9.87
C ALA A 59 -8.61 -15.11 -9.75
N LEU A 60 -9.17 -14.72 -8.61
CA LEU A 60 -10.61 -14.74 -8.35
C LEU A 60 -11.17 -13.31 -8.36
N PRO A 61 -12.47 -13.13 -8.71
CA PRO A 61 -13.13 -11.84 -8.60
C PRO A 61 -13.47 -11.52 -7.14
N VAL A 62 -12.45 -11.34 -6.32
CA VAL A 62 -12.55 -11.04 -4.88
C VAL A 62 -11.67 -9.86 -4.53
N LEU A 63 -12.22 -8.97 -3.71
CA LEU A 63 -11.55 -7.82 -3.13
C LEU A 63 -11.49 -8.01 -1.61
N TYR A 64 -10.34 -7.69 -1.02
CA TYR A 64 -10.14 -7.67 0.43
C TYR A 64 -9.85 -6.25 0.88
N GLY A 65 -10.31 -5.92 2.09
CA GLY A 65 -10.01 -4.67 2.76
C GLY A 65 -9.63 -4.90 4.22
N CYS A 66 -8.58 -4.23 4.70
CA CYS A 66 -8.35 -4.15 6.13
C CYS A 66 -9.26 -3.06 6.74
N ASN A 67 -9.93 -3.39 7.84
CA ASN A 67 -10.70 -2.44 8.61
C ASN A 67 -9.81 -1.96 9.77
N GLU A 68 -9.27 -0.77 9.62
CA GLU A 68 -8.27 -0.17 10.54
C GLU A 68 -8.95 0.32 11.83
N LEU A 69 -9.26 -0.63 12.71
CA LEU A 69 -9.99 -0.44 13.97
C LEU A 69 -9.14 -0.91 15.15
N PRO A 70 -9.42 -0.45 16.39
CA PRO A 70 -8.78 -1.00 17.59
C PRO A 70 -8.95 -2.53 17.70
N ASP A 71 -10.13 -3.04 17.37
CA ASP A 71 -10.39 -4.47 17.17
C ASP A 71 -10.31 -4.74 15.65
N GLY A 72 -9.10 -4.96 15.16
CA GLY A 72 -8.81 -5.03 13.74
C GLY A 72 -9.52 -6.16 13.01
N LEU A 73 -10.09 -5.83 11.84
CA LEU A 73 -10.79 -6.80 11.01
C LEU A 73 -10.19 -6.86 9.58
N VAL A 74 -10.48 -7.92 8.89
CA VAL A 74 -10.33 -8.03 7.44
C VAL A 74 -11.68 -8.43 6.83
N SER A 75 -12.12 -7.67 5.83
CA SER A 75 -13.35 -7.92 5.08
C SER A 75 -13.02 -8.44 3.68
N ALA A 76 -13.80 -9.39 3.19
CA ALA A 76 -13.73 -9.91 1.84
C ALA A 76 -15.07 -9.69 1.11
N PHE A 77 -14.97 -9.38 -0.17
CA PHE A 77 -16.12 -9.10 -1.03
C PHE A 77 -15.97 -9.81 -2.36
N ARG A 78 -17.06 -10.38 -2.86
CA ARG A 78 -17.15 -10.82 -4.25
C ARG A 78 -17.33 -9.61 -5.15
N LEU A 79 -16.48 -9.49 -6.15
CA LEU A 79 -16.45 -8.38 -7.09
C LEU A 79 -17.31 -8.73 -8.32
N ALA A 80 -18.30 -7.91 -8.59
CA ALA A 80 -19.10 -8.00 -9.81
C ALA A 80 -18.44 -7.20 -10.97
N PRO A 81 -18.75 -7.53 -12.23
CA PRO A 81 -18.17 -6.84 -13.41
C PRO A 81 -18.48 -5.33 -13.49
N ASP A 82 -19.57 -4.89 -12.88
CA ASP A 82 -19.97 -3.48 -12.78
C ASP A 82 -19.36 -2.73 -11.61
N GLY A 83 -18.56 -3.44 -10.78
CA GLY A 83 -17.84 -2.90 -9.64
C GLY A 83 -18.57 -3.04 -8.30
N ASP A 84 -19.80 -3.57 -8.30
CA ASP A 84 -20.52 -3.85 -7.07
C ASP A 84 -19.82 -4.91 -6.22
N LEU A 85 -19.93 -4.75 -4.91
CA LEU A 85 -19.30 -5.62 -3.91
C LEU A 85 -20.36 -6.34 -3.07
N THR A 86 -20.30 -7.67 -3.08
CA THR A 86 -21.14 -8.51 -2.21
C THR A 86 -20.30 -9.08 -1.09
N PRO A 87 -20.67 -8.93 0.20
CA PRO A 87 -19.92 -9.49 1.32
C PRO A 87 -19.67 -11.00 1.15
N LEU A 88 -18.42 -11.42 1.35
CA LEU A 88 -18.00 -12.82 1.27
C LEU A 88 -17.58 -13.34 2.65
N GLY A 89 -17.08 -12.48 3.54
CA GLY A 89 -16.73 -12.82 4.90
C GLY A 89 -15.97 -11.70 5.60
N VAL A 90 -15.96 -11.79 6.93
CA VAL A 90 -15.20 -10.90 7.83
C VAL A 90 -14.49 -11.75 8.87
N ARG A 91 -13.25 -11.41 9.22
CA ARG A 91 -12.47 -12.08 10.27
C ARG A 91 -11.73 -11.07 11.13
N GLU A 92 -11.59 -11.40 12.41
CA GLU A 92 -10.72 -10.66 13.33
C GLU A 92 -9.24 -10.95 13.00
N THR A 93 -8.43 -9.89 12.84
CA THR A 93 -7.00 -10.03 12.58
C THR A 93 -6.23 -10.50 13.81
N GLY A 94 -6.76 -10.26 15.01
CA GLY A 94 -6.13 -10.55 16.30
C GLY A 94 -5.03 -9.55 16.67
N GLY A 95 -4.97 -8.43 15.97
CA GLY A 95 -4.16 -7.26 16.28
C GLY A 95 -4.95 -5.99 16.00
N ALA A 96 -4.52 -4.87 16.61
CA ALA A 96 -5.15 -3.57 16.45
C ALA A 96 -4.66 -2.89 15.15
N GLU A 97 -5.53 -2.08 14.56
CA GLU A 97 -5.23 -1.15 13.48
C GLU A 97 -4.53 -1.82 12.28
N PRO A 98 -5.17 -2.83 11.62
CA PRO A 98 -4.62 -3.39 10.39
C PRO A 98 -4.62 -2.32 9.30
N CYS A 99 -3.44 -2.00 8.76
CA CYS A 99 -3.26 -0.89 7.82
C CYS A 99 -2.77 -1.30 6.42
N HIS A 100 -2.38 -2.56 6.25
CA HIS A 100 -1.93 -3.10 4.96
C HIS A 100 -2.22 -4.60 4.87
N LEU A 101 -2.51 -5.07 3.65
CA LEU A 101 -2.71 -6.48 3.38
C LEU A 101 -2.19 -6.86 1.98
N ALA A 102 -1.86 -8.14 1.81
CA ALA A 102 -1.43 -8.68 0.53
C ALA A 102 -1.84 -10.15 0.40
N VAL A 103 -2.23 -10.56 -0.81
CA VAL A 103 -2.52 -11.96 -1.12
C VAL A 103 -1.23 -12.64 -1.59
N ALA A 104 -1.01 -13.87 -1.16
CA ALA A 104 0.10 -14.69 -1.66
C ALA A 104 -0.03 -14.87 -3.18
N PRO A 105 1.09 -14.97 -3.96
CA PRO A 105 1.02 -15.09 -5.41
C PRO A 105 0.22 -16.30 -5.91
N ASP A 106 0.15 -17.36 -5.13
CA ASP A 106 -0.63 -18.57 -5.42
C ASP A 106 -2.13 -18.45 -5.06
N GLY A 107 -2.54 -17.31 -4.49
CA GLY A 107 -3.92 -17.02 -4.11
C GLY A 107 -4.43 -17.80 -2.87
N ARG A 108 -3.58 -18.51 -2.13
CA ARG A 108 -4.04 -19.38 -1.04
C ARG A 108 -3.98 -18.76 0.36
N HIS A 109 -3.26 -17.65 0.52
CA HIS A 109 -3.10 -16.99 1.81
C HIS A 109 -3.24 -15.48 1.69
N LEU A 110 -3.83 -14.88 2.71
CA LEU A 110 -3.92 -13.44 2.90
C LEU A 110 -3.07 -13.07 4.12
N PHE A 111 -2.13 -12.14 3.92
CA PHE A 111 -1.29 -11.55 4.96
C PHE A 111 -1.82 -10.18 5.35
N VAL A 112 -1.83 -9.87 6.64
CA VAL A 112 -2.32 -8.58 7.16
C VAL A 112 -1.30 -8.02 8.14
N ALA A 113 -0.89 -6.77 7.93
CA ALA A 113 -0.05 -6.01 8.84
C ALA A 113 -0.94 -5.25 9.83
N ASN A 114 -0.83 -5.55 11.11
CA ASN A 114 -1.52 -4.84 12.19
C ASN A 114 -0.57 -3.79 12.78
N TYR A 115 -0.83 -2.52 12.51
CA TYR A 115 0.02 -1.42 12.95
C TYR A 115 0.02 -1.26 14.47
N GLY A 116 -1.16 -1.01 15.06
CA GLY A 116 -1.30 -0.86 16.50
C GLY A 116 -0.99 -2.15 17.27
N GLY A 117 -1.21 -3.32 16.65
CA GLY A 117 -0.90 -4.61 17.25
C GLY A 117 0.56 -5.07 17.07
N GLY A 118 1.39 -4.40 16.27
CA GLY A 118 2.77 -4.78 15.98
C GLY A 118 2.90 -6.23 15.50
N SER A 119 2.04 -6.69 14.59
CA SER A 119 1.98 -8.11 14.23
C SER A 119 1.60 -8.36 12.78
N VAL A 120 1.89 -9.57 12.31
CA VAL A 120 1.42 -10.09 11.03
C VAL A 120 0.43 -11.21 11.28
N ALA A 121 -0.80 -11.07 10.77
CA ALA A 121 -1.80 -12.13 10.75
C ALA A 121 -1.82 -12.83 9.38
N VAL A 122 -2.09 -14.14 9.37
CA VAL A 122 -2.21 -14.93 8.15
C VAL A 122 -3.54 -15.68 8.15
N PHE A 123 -4.23 -15.65 7.01
CA PHE A 123 -5.47 -16.39 6.80
C PHE A 123 -5.31 -17.33 5.60
N GLY A 124 -5.78 -18.57 5.74
CA GLY A 124 -6.03 -19.40 4.58
C GLY A 124 -7.22 -18.87 3.79
N LEU A 125 -7.16 -18.94 2.47
CA LEU A 125 -8.27 -18.56 1.59
C LEU A 125 -8.94 -19.82 1.05
N ASP A 126 -10.28 -19.85 1.13
CA ASP A 126 -11.09 -20.93 0.60
C ASP A 126 -11.12 -20.88 -0.95
N ALA A 127 -11.69 -21.93 -1.56
CA ALA A 127 -11.75 -22.05 -3.03
C ALA A 127 -12.53 -20.92 -3.73
N ASP A 128 -13.39 -20.21 -3.03
CA ASP A 128 -14.14 -19.05 -3.52
C ASP A 128 -13.50 -17.70 -3.08
N GLY A 129 -12.35 -17.77 -2.39
CA GLY A 129 -11.60 -16.63 -1.90
C GLY A 129 -12.05 -16.09 -0.54
N ALA A 130 -12.99 -16.75 0.14
CA ALA A 130 -13.36 -16.33 1.49
C ALA A 130 -12.20 -16.53 2.48
N PRO A 131 -11.95 -15.59 3.41
CA PRO A 131 -10.95 -15.79 4.46
C PRO A 131 -11.46 -16.83 5.47
N GLY A 132 -10.72 -17.92 5.58
CA GLY A 132 -10.94 -18.99 6.57
C GLY A 132 -10.50 -18.57 7.97
N GLU A 133 -10.18 -19.57 8.81
CA GLU A 133 -9.60 -19.31 10.12
C GLU A 133 -8.19 -18.71 9.99
N ARG A 134 -7.79 -17.90 10.98
CA ARG A 134 -6.44 -17.36 11.06
C ARG A 134 -5.45 -18.51 11.32
N THR A 135 -4.53 -18.73 10.37
CA THR A 135 -3.54 -19.83 10.43
C THR A 135 -2.30 -19.46 11.23
N ASP A 136 -1.99 -18.15 11.31
CA ASP A 136 -0.87 -17.65 12.11
C ASP A 136 -1.09 -16.21 12.58
N LEU A 137 -0.38 -15.85 13.68
CA LEU A 137 -0.28 -14.49 14.20
C LEU A 137 1.10 -14.31 14.83
N VAL A 138 2.01 -13.71 14.07
CA VAL A 138 3.38 -13.45 14.54
C VAL A 138 3.47 -12.02 15.07
N ARG A 139 3.87 -11.89 16.35
CA ARG A 139 4.05 -10.58 17.00
C ARG A 139 5.51 -10.18 16.94
N HIS A 140 5.75 -8.98 16.47
CA HIS A 140 7.06 -8.33 16.57
C HIS A 140 7.28 -7.79 17.98
N SER A 141 8.53 -7.62 18.34
CA SER A 141 8.93 -7.09 19.65
C SER A 141 10.10 -6.13 19.53
N GLY A 142 10.10 -5.10 20.38
CA GLY A 142 11.11 -4.07 20.41
C GLY A 142 10.50 -2.67 20.31
N HIS A 143 11.38 -1.68 20.23
CA HIS A 143 11.04 -0.28 20.06
C HIS A 143 12.16 0.41 19.25
N GLY A 144 11.89 1.60 18.73
CA GLY A 144 12.87 2.43 18.02
C GLY A 144 13.33 3.65 18.82
N ALA A 145 13.87 4.63 18.12
CA ALA A 145 14.46 5.83 18.71
C ALA A 145 13.42 6.93 19.03
N ASP A 146 12.29 6.95 18.32
CA ASP A 146 11.21 7.92 18.55
C ASP A 146 10.24 7.42 19.63
N PRO A 147 10.21 8.06 20.83
CA PRO A 147 9.38 7.57 21.94
C PRO A 147 7.87 7.78 21.74
N GLN A 148 7.46 8.55 20.72
CA GLN A 148 6.03 8.81 20.42
C GLN A 148 5.51 7.96 19.26
N ARG A 149 6.40 7.52 18.39
CA ARG A 149 6.03 6.80 17.16
C ARG A 149 6.63 5.39 17.09
N GLN A 150 7.56 5.07 17.99
CA GLN A 150 8.28 3.80 18.04
C GLN A 150 8.35 3.24 19.45
N GLU A 151 7.33 3.49 20.27
CA GLU A 151 7.24 3.00 21.65
C GLU A 151 7.13 1.48 21.75
N HIS A 152 6.65 0.83 20.67
CA HIS A 152 6.63 -0.61 20.47
C HIS A 152 6.66 -0.94 18.97
N ALA A 153 6.52 -2.20 18.60
CA ALA A 153 6.45 -2.66 17.22
C ALA A 153 5.18 -2.14 16.51
N HIS A 154 5.35 -1.66 15.27
CA HIS A 154 4.27 -1.17 14.41
C HIS A 154 4.44 -1.74 13.01
N CYS A 155 3.89 -2.93 12.76
CA CYS A 155 3.96 -3.55 11.44
C CYS A 155 3.11 -2.77 10.44
N HIS A 156 3.75 -2.15 9.44
CA HIS A 156 3.06 -1.24 8.53
C HIS A 156 2.81 -1.82 7.13
N MET A 157 3.62 -2.77 6.69
CA MET A 157 3.46 -3.37 5.36
C MET A 157 3.83 -4.86 5.38
N VAL A 158 3.11 -5.64 4.59
CA VAL A 158 3.48 -7.02 4.22
C VAL A 158 3.71 -7.10 2.72
N SER A 159 4.82 -7.72 2.29
CA SER A 159 5.21 -7.83 0.89
C SER A 159 5.62 -9.28 0.59
N PRO A 160 4.72 -10.12 0.07
CA PRO A 160 5.06 -11.47 -0.34
C PRO A 160 6.09 -11.45 -1.48
N ASP A 161 6.94 -12.48 -1.51
CA ASP A 161 7.87 -12.67 -2.61
C ASP A 161 7.07 -13.07 -3.87
N PRO A 162 7.23 -12.36 -5.00
CA PRO A 162 6.54 -12.70 -6.25
C PRO A 162 6.81 -14.13 -6.75
N ALA A 163 7.97 -14.72 -6.40
CA ALA A 163 8.29 -16.11 -6.69
C ALA A 163 7.64 -17.10 -5.72
N GLY A 164 6.99 -16.62 -4.66
CA GLY A 164 6.41 -17.41 -3.58
C GLY A 164 7.42 -17.83 -2.51
N GLY A 165 6.92 -18.40 -1.42
CA GLY A 165 7.72 -18.97 -0.33
C GLY A 165 8.35 -17.97 0.64
N GLY A 166 8.28 -16.66 0.40
CA GLY A 166 8.85 -15.63 1.25
C GLY A 166 7.88 -14.48 1.53
N LEU A 167 8.09 -13.81 2.68
CA LEU A 167 7.37 -12.59 3.05
C LEU A 167 8.33 -11.61 3.71
N LEU A 168 8.26 -10.34 3.32
CA LEU A 168 8.84 -9.22 4.06
C LEU A 168 7.73 -8.53 4.85
N ALA A 169 7.98 -8.24 6.13
CA ALA A 169 7.10 -7.43 6.95
C ALA A 169 7.88 -6.20 7.45
N VAL A 170 7.42 -5.03 7.03
CA VAL A 170 8.05 -3.75 7.36
C VAL A 170 7.48 -3.26 8.67
N ASP A 171 8.34 -2.99 9.65
CA ASP A 171 7.93 -2.56 10.98
C ASP A 171 8.53 -1.21 11.31
N LEU A 172 7.67 -0.20 11.32
CA LEU A 172 8.02 1.19 11.62
C LEU A 172 8.54 1.35 13.05
N GLY A 173 7.89 0.67 14.00
CA GLY A 173 8.18 0.83 15.42
C GLY A 173 9.54 0.26 15.85
N THR A 174 10.06 -0.74 15.12
CA THR A 174 11.33 -1.41 15.49
C THR A 174 12.48 -1.10 14.55
N ASP A 175 12.32 -0.14 13.62
CA ASP A 175 13.32 0.18 12.59
C ASP A 175 13.80 -1.06 11.83
N SER A 176 12.85 -1.95 11.45
CA SER A 176 13.21 -3.27 10.92
C SER A 176 12.33 -3.69 9.73
N VAL A 177 12.90 -4.53 8.87
CA VAL A 177 12.13 -5.37 7.95
C VAL A 177 12.38 -6.82 8.34
N TYR A 178 11.34 -7.46 8.84
CA TYR A 178 11.34 -8.88 9.18
C TYR A 178 11.24 -9.72 7.91
N ARG A 179 11.87 -10.88 7.94
CA ARG A 179 11.89 -11.83 6.83
C ARG A 179 11.30 -13.15 7.28
N TYR A 180 10.40 -13.68 6.51
CA TYR A 180 9.75 -14.95 6.82
C TYR A 180 9.83 -15.93 5.66
N ASP A 181 10.04 -17.20 5.95
CA ASP A 181 9.64 -18.29 5.08
C ASP A 181 8.15 -18.57 5.31
N VAL A 182 7.41 -18.76 4.24
CA VAL A 182 5.97 -19.06 4.27
C VAL A 182 5.76 -20.53 3.93
N ASP A 183 5.21 -21.30 4.86
CA ASP A 183 4.75 -22.65 4.55
C ASP A 183 3.51 -22.59 3.65
N ALA A 184 3.67 -22.93 2.39
CA ALA A 184 2.62 -22.83 1.38
C ALA A 184 1.41 -23.76 1.65
N SER A 185 1.52 -24.74 2.54
CA SER A 185 0.42 -25.66 2.89
C SER A 185 -0.41 -25.16 4.07
N THR A 186 0.22 -24.45 5.01
CA THR A 186 -0.41 -24.03 6.27
C THR A 186 -0.51 -22.52 6.43
N GLY A 187 0.26 -21.73 5.64
CA GLY A 187 0.40 -20.30 5.79
C GLY A 187 1.26 -19.85 6.97
N ARG A 188 1.83 -20.79 7.73
CA ARG A 188 2.65 -20.44 8.89
C ARG A 188 3.94 -19.75 8.48
N LEU A 189 4.35 -18.79 9.31
CA LEU A 189 5.54 -17.97 9.13
C LEU A 189 6.67 -18.46 10.01
N ALA A 190 7.86 -18.68 9.41
CA ALA A 190 9.09 -18.93 10.13
C ALA A 190 10.06 -17.78 9.92
N GLU A 191 10.44 -17.08 10.98
CA GLU A 191 11.35 -15.93 10.88
C GLU A 191 12.73 -16.37 10.39
N ARG A 192 13.28 -15.63 9.40
CA ARG A 192 14.65 -15.80 8.86
C ARG A 192 15.54 -14.70 9.38
N GLU A 193 16.52 -15.08 10.18
CA GLU A 193 17.57 -14.16 10.61
C GLU A 193 18.74 -14.09 9.57
N PRO A 194 19.47 -12.97 9.48
CA PRO A 194 19.19 -11.72 10.19
C PRO A 194 18.04 -10.95 9.53
N ARG A 195 17.21 -10.29 10.35
CA ARG A 195 16.28 -9.28 9.84
C ARG A 195 17.06 -8.06 9.32
N LEU A 196 16.51 -7.35 8.34
CA LEU A 196 17.07 -6.09 7.90
C LEU A 196 16.78 -5.01 8.95
N ARG A 197 17.82 -4.30 9.41
CA ARG A 197 17.66 -3.13 10.28
C ARG A 197 17.97 -1.86 9.50
N THR A 198 17.12 -0.86 9.63
CA THR A 198 17.35 0.49 9.15
C THR A 198 18.15 1.30 10.20
N ALA A 199 18.51 2.53 9.87
CA ALA A 199 19.08 3.44 10.87
C ALA A 199 18.06 3.75 11.98
N PRO A 200 18.50 3.98 13.22
CA PRO A 200 17.59 4.33 14.31
C PRO A 200 16.77 5.58 14.00
N GLY A 201 15.45 5.51 14.18
CA GLY A 201 14.53 6.59 13.91
C GLY A 201 14.11 6.73 12.44
N THR A 202 14.45 5.78 11.58
CA THR A 202 14.00 5.77 10.18
C THR A 202 12.47 5.60 10.10
N GLY A 203 11.89 4.72 10.93
CA GLY A 203 10.48 4.39 10.85
C GLY A 203 10.07 3.86 9.47
N PRO A 204 10.59 2.68 9.04
CA PRO A 204 10.31 2.15 7.72
C PRO A 204 8.81 1.89 7.54
N ARG A 205 8.23 2.34 6.41
CA ARG A 205 6.79 2.30 6.19
C ARG A 205 6.38 1.33 5.07
N HIS A 206 6.71 1.66 3.85
CA HIS A 206 6.41 0.88 2.65
C HIS A 206 7.68 0.62 1.84
N LEU A 207 7.67 -0.46 1.07
CA LEU A 207 8.73 -0.80 0.13
C LEU A 207 8.17 -1.09 -1.26
N ALA A 208 8.93 -0.73 -2.30
CA ALA A 208 8.65 -1.06 -3.69
C ALA A 208 9.71 -2.03 -4.22
N ARG A 209 9.30 -3.16 -4.79
CA ARG A 209 10.19 -4.08 -5.51
C ARG A 209 10.32 -3.66 -6.97
N HIS A 210 11.53 -3.71 -7.50
CA HIS A 210 11.72 -3.54 -8.93
C HIS A 210 11.25 -4.79 -9.70
N PRO A 211 10.67 -4.64 -10.91
CA PRO A 211 10.25 -5.78 -11.72
C PRO A 211 11.38 -6.77 -12.09
N ASP A 212 12.67 -6.34 -12.02
CA ASP A 212 13.81 -7.23 -12.24
C ASP A 212 14.04 -8.25 -11.10
N GLY A 213 13.33 -8.10 -9.97
CA GLY A 213 13.44 -8.95 -8.80
C GLY A 213 14.75 -8.79 -8.00
N ARG A 214 15.61 -7.84 -8.35
CA ARG A 214 16.95 -7.67 -7.76
C ARG A 214 17.07 -6.49 -6.82
N ARG A 215 16.18 -5.52 -6.93
CA ARG A 215 16.24 -4.25 -6.19
C ARG A 215 14.93 -3.96 -5.50
N CYS A 216 14.99 -3.25 -4.39
CA CYS A 216 13.84 -2.64 -3.76
C CYS A 216 14.21 -1.32 -3.09
N TRP A 217 13.21 -0.49 -2.87
CA TRP A 217 13.31 0.80 -2.20
C TRP A 217 12.37 0.84 -1.02
N LEU A 218 12.86 1.30 0.10
CA LEU A 218 12.15 1.41 1.36
C LEU A 218 12.05 2.89 1.72
N VAL A 219 10.86 3.39 2.03
CA VAL A 219 10.67 4.74 2.55
C VAL A 219 10.70 4.74 4.06
N GLY A 220 11.45 5.69 4.64
CA GLY A 220 11.47 6.03 6.05
C GLY A 220 10.45 7.14 6.31
N GLU A 221 9.40 6.83 7.05
CA GLU A 221 8.36 7.80 7.37
C GLU A 221 8.85 8.89 8.31
N LEU A 222 9.70 8.55 9.28
CA LEU A 222 10.07 9.46 10.37
C LEU A 222 11.30 10.30 10.04
N ASP A 223 12.20 9.80 9.18
CA ASP A 223 13.41 10.49 8.77
C ASP A 223 13.38 11.01 7.32
N ALA A 224 12.22 10.91 6.66
CA ALA A 224 11.98 11.43 5.31
C ALA A 224 12.99 10.93 4.25
N THR A 225 13.28 9.63 4.23
CA THR A 225 14.29 9.06 3.32
C THR A 225 13.74 7.97 2.40
N VAL A 226 14.48 7.74 1.29
CA VAL A 226 14.37 6.57 0.42
C VAL A 226 15.68 5.80 0.49
N THR A 227 15.61 4.55 0.92
CA THR A 227 16.78 3.67 0.99
C THR A 227 16.67 2.57 -0.05
N ALA A 228 17.67 2.44 -0.90
CA ALA A 228 17.77 1.40 -1.92
C ALA A 228 18.47 0.15 -1.39
N TYR A 229 17.95 -1.00 -1.74
CA TYR A 229 18.51 -2.31 -1.38
C TYR A 229 18.68 -3.20 -2.62
N GLU A 230 19.76 -3.96 -2.64
CA GLU A 230 19.91 -5.13 -3.50
C GLU A 230 19.32 -6.35 -2.79
N LEU A 231 18.44 -7.09 -3.46
CA LEU A 231 17.87 -8.34 -2.98
C LEU A 231 18.84 -9.48 -3.28
N THR A 232 19.42 -10.09 -2.25
CA THR A 232 20.34 -11.21 -2.37
C THR A 232 19.78 -12.46 -1.69
N PRO A 233 20.30 -13.67 -1.98
CA PRO A 233 19.90 -14.88 -1.28
C PRO A 233 20.05 -14.79 0.25
N ASP A 234 21.06 -14.05 0.71
CA ASP A 234 21.33 -13.83 2.14
C ASP A 234 20.43 -12.73 2.76
N GLY A 235 19.69 -12.02 1.92
CA GLY A 235 18.78 -10.95 2.30
C GLY A 235 19.07 -9.61 1.64
N PRO A 236 18.23 -8.60 1.89
CA PRO A 236 18.42 -7.26 1.35
C PRO A 236 19.72 -6.62 1.87
N ARG A 237 20.52 -6.07 0.96
CA ARG A 237 21.76 -5.35 1.26
C ARG A 237 21.61 -3.89 0.85
N GLN A 238 21.73 -2.97 1.81
CA GLN A 238 21.66 -1.53 1.54
C GLN A 238 22.74 -1.11 0.52
N SER A 239 22.33 -0.35 -0.50
CA SER A 239 23.23 0.23 -1.49
C SER A 239 23.37 1.75 -1.31
N THR A 240 22.26 2.48 -1.29
CA THR A 240 22.26 3.94 -1.17
C THR A 240 21.08 4.42 -0.34
N ARG A 241 21.16 5.69 0.11
CA ARG A 241 20.08 6.38 0.83
C ARG A 241 20.06 7.84 0.40
N VAL A 242 18.87 8.35 0.09
CA VAL A 242 18.63 9.73 -0.36
C VAL A 242 17.43 10.33 0.38
N ASP A 243 17.30 11.64 0.36
CA ASP A 243 16.11 12.32 0.87
C ASP A 243 14.89 12.00 0.00
N ALA A 244 13.71 11.84 0.61
CA ALA A 244 12.47 11.49 -0.09
C ALA A 244 11.82 12.69 -0.82
N SER A 245 12.29 13.90 -0.57
CA SER A 245 11.76 15.14 -1.15
C SER A 245 12.88 16.17 -1.30
N GLY A 246 12.79 17.00 -2.32
CA GLY A 246 13.60 18.22 -2.45
C GLY A 246 13.01 19.45 -1.75
N ARG A 247 11.81 19.30 -1.16
CA ARG A 247 11.12 20.39 -0.45
C ARG A 247 11.61 20.53 0.98
N THR A 248 11.48 21.73 1.52
CA THR A 248 11.67 22.00 2.95
C THR A 248 10.35 22.01 3.68
N GLY A 249 10.32 21.60 4.95
CA GLY A 249 9.12 21.57 5.76
C GLY A 249 8.86 20.20 6.38
N HIS A 250 7.60 19.89 6.67
CA HIS A 250 7.20 18.59 7.18
C HIS A 250 7.08 17.60 6.02
N VAL A 251 8.03 16.69 5.91
CA VAL A 251 8.05 15.62 4.91
C VAL A 251 7.83 14.29 5.61
N GLN A 252 6.75 13.60 5.26
CA GLN A 252 6.40 12.32 5.84
C GLN A 252 6.03 11.33 4.71
N PRO A 253 7.01 10.58 4.18
CA PRO A 253 6.77 9.63 3.09
C PRO A 253 5.65 8.65 3.39
N SER A 254 4.82 8.34 2.41
CA SER A 254 3.66 7.45 2.53
C SER A 254 3.79 6.22 1.64
N GLU A 255 3.34 6.32 0.40
CA GLU A 255 3.41 5.27 -0.60
C GLU A 255 4.68 5.39 -1.43
N VAL A 256 5.19 4.25 -1.87
CA VAL A 256 6.31 4.17 -2.82
C VAL A 256 6.02 3.09 -3.86
N ALA A 257 6.21 3.41 -5.13
CA ALA A 257 6.03 2.45 -6.21
C ALA A 257 7.02 2.69 -7.35
N VAL A 258 7.46 1.60 -7.97
CA VAL A 258 8.18 1.66 -9.24
C VAL A 258 7.15 1.85 -10.34
N GLY A 259 7.32 2.87 -11.15
CA GLY A 259 6.43 3.18 -12.25
C GLY A 259 6.47 2.18 -13.40
N PRO A 260 5.53 2.28 -14.34
CA PRO A 260 5.53 1.47 -15.55
C PRO A 260 6.87 1.54 -16.28
N GLY A 261 7.38 0.38 -16.71
CA GLY A 261 8.69 0.27 -17.38
C GLY A 261 9.92 0.20 -16.47
N GLY A 262 9.78 0.36 -15.14
CA GLY A 262 10.86 0.14 -14.18
C GLY A 262 11.93 1.24 -14.12
N ARG A 263 11.75 2.36 -14.83
CA ARG A 263 12.78 3.42 -14.94
C ARG A 263 12.71 4.47 -13.85
N PHE A 264 11.54 4.63 -13.23
CA PHE A 264 11.29 5.67 -12.24
C PHE A 264 10.67 5.11 -10.97
N LEU A 265 11.03 5.71 -9.84
CA LEU A 265 10.40 5.48 -8.54
C LEU A 265 9.60 6.72 -8.17
N TYR A 266 8.41 6.50 -7.64
CA TYR A 266 7.51 7.55 -7.17
C TYR A 266 7.32 7.43 -5.68
N VAL A 267 7.32 8.57 -4.98
CA VAL A 267 7.16 8.64 -3.52
C VAL A 267 6.15 9.71 -3.17
N GLY A 268 5.10 9.33 -2.48
CA GLY A 268 4.12 10.28 -1.93
C GLY A 268 4.64 10.88 -0.63
N ASN A 269 4.65 12.21 -0.54
CA ASN A 269 5.17 12.96 0.62
C ASN A 269 4.05 13.76 1.27
N ARG A 270 3.54 13.26 2.40
CA ARG A 270 2.58 13.97 3.25
C ARG A 270 3.24 15.16 3.93
N GLY A 271 2.46 16.16 4.30
CA GLY A 271 2.90 17.43 4.85
C GLY A 271 3.22 18.44 3.75
N VAL A 272 4.23 18.20 2.93
CA VAL A 272 4.54 19.04 1.75
C VAL A 272 3.59 18.79 0.57
N GLY A 273 2.80 17.71 0.58
CA GLY A 273 1.73 17.47 -0.41
C GLY A 273 2.23 17.18 -1.82
N THR A 274 3.27 16.36 -1.97
CA THR A 274 3.91 16.13 -3.27
C THR A 274 4.03 14.65 -3.63
N ILE A 275 4.24 14.39 -4.92
CA ILE A 275 4.82 13.14 -5.43
C ILE A 275 6.23 13.45 -5.95
N ALA A 276 7.24 12.90 -5.32
CA ALA A 276 8.62 12.96 -5.79
C ALA A 276 8.90 11.83 -6.78
N VAL A 277 9.64 12.13 -7.85
CA VAL A 277 9.99 11.20 -8.94
C VAL A 277 11.49 11.06 -8.99
N PHE A 278 11.97 9.82 -8.89
CA PHE A 278 13.38 9.50 -8.94
C PHE A 278 13.71 8.63 -10.16
N ALA A 279 14.74 8.99 -10.91
CA ALA A 279 15.30 8.13 -11.95
C ALA A 279 16.09 6.96 -11.32
N LEU A 280 16.01 5.76 -11.91
CA LEU A 280 16.59 4.51 -11.40
C LEU A 280 17.68 3.92 -12.29
N ASP A 281 18.16 4.65 -13.27
CA ASP A 281 19.20 4.24 -14.23
C ASP A 281 20.63 4.42 -13.68
N GLY A 282 20.79 5.16 -12.58
CA GLY A 282 22.05 5.40 -11.90
C GLY A 282 22.37 4.41 -10.77
N ALA A 283 23.49 4.65 -10.09
CA ALA A 283 23.91 3.88 -8.91
C ALA A 283 23.05 4.19 -7.67
N ALA A 284 22.40 5.36 -7.65
CA ALA A 284 21.48 5.82 -6.62
C ALA A 284 20.21 6.38 -7.28
N PRO A 285 19.06 6.35 -6.61
CA PRO A 285 17.89 7.09 -7.06
C PRO A 285 18.21 8.58 -7.15
N GLU A 286 17.91 9.21 -8.29
CA GLU A 286 18.13 10.64 -8.53
C GLU A 286 16.79 11.36 -8.62
N LEU A 287 16.57 12.37 -7.78
CA LEU A 287 15.36 13.18 -7.82
C LEU A 287 15.34 14.01 -9.12
N VAL A 288 14.40 13.70 -10.02
CA VAL A 288 14.28 14.35 -11.34
C VAL A 288 13.07 15.29 -11.42
N ALA A 289 12.05 15.06 -10.61
CA ALA A 289 10.87 15.92 -10.51
C ALA A 289 10.19 15.78 -9.14
N GLU A 290 9.44 16.81 -8.75
CA GLU A 290 8.56 16.78 -7.60
C GLU A 290 7.33 17.63 -7.90
N VAL A 291 6.13 17.02 -7.86
CA VAL A 291 4.88 17.61 -8.34
C VAL A 291 3.89 17.72 -7.20
N ASP A 292 3.26 18.88 -7.05
CA ASP A 292 2.22 19.13 -6.04
C ASP A 292 0.95 18.32 -6.36
N THR A 293 0.36 17.67 -5.34
CA THR A 293 -0.90 16.93 -5.48
C THR A 293 -2.12 17.86 -5.45
N GLY A 294 -1.96 19.06 -4.95
CA GLY A 294 -3.05 20.02 -4.70
C GLY A 294 -3.69 19.85 -3.32
N GLY A 295 -3.23 18.89 -2.53
CA GLY A 295 -3.55 18.68 -1.12
C GLY A 295 -2.28 18.59 -0.28
N GLU A 296 -2.43 18.24 1.00
CA GLU A 296 -1.28 18.16 1.93
C GLU A 296 -0.99 16.73 2.39
N TRP A 297 -1.87 15.76 2.05
CA TRP A 297 -1.78 14.44 2.66
C TRP A 297 -1.96 13.29 1.67
N PRO A 298 -1.12 13.19 0.60
CA PRO A 298 -1.13 12.06 -0.33
C PRO A 298 -0.76 10.77 0.43
N ARG A 299 -1.77 10.00 0.86
CA ARG A 299 -1.58 8.81 1.68
C ARG A 299 -1.23 7.57 0.88
N HIS A 300 -1.82 7.44 -0.30
CA HIS A 300 -1.61 6.32 -1.21
C HIS A 300 -1.71 6.78 -2.66
N PHE A 301 -1.06 6.06 -3.54
CA PHE A 301 -1.26 6.22 -4.97
C PHE A 301 -1.11 4.87 -5.69
N ALA A 302 -1.73 4.75 -6.87
CA ALA A 302 -1.58 3.57 -7.72
C ALA A 302 -1.56 3.94 -9.20
N PHE A 303 -0.87 3.11 -9.99
CA PHE A 303 -0.83 3.25 -11.45
C PHE A 303 -1.95 2.43 -12.11
N ALA A 304 -2.53 2.98 -13.16
CA ALA A 304 -3.35 2.25 -14.12
C ALA A 304 -3.03 2.73 -15.54
N GLY A 305 -2.40 1.87 -16.33
CA GLY A 305 -1.87 2.26 -17.64
C GLY A 305 -0.87 3.41 -17.52
N GLU A 306 -1.11 4.50 -18.23
CA GLU A 306 -0.25 5.70 -18.23
C GLU A 306 -0.68 6.74 -17.18
N HIS A 307 -1.56 6.39 -16.25
CA HIS A 307 -2.08 7.32 -15.24
C HIS A 307 -1.70 6.90 -13.82
N LEU A 308 -1.47 7.92 -12.98
CA LEU A 308 -1.28 7.81 -11.55
C LEU A 308 -2.48 8.43 -10.83
N TYR A 309 -3.07 7.69 -9.90
CA TYR A 309 -4.19 8.11 -9.06
C TYR A 309 -3.70 8.28 -7.63
N VAL A 310 -3.81 9.49 -7.10
CA VAL A 310 -3.34 9.85 -5.75
C VAL A 310 -4.53 10.08 -4.84
N ALA A 311 -4.63 9.29 -3.77
CA ALA A 311 -5.59 9.49 -2.69
C ALA A 311 -5.02 10.52 -1.70
N ASP A 312 -5.55 11.74 -1.72
CA ASP A 312 -5.22 12.77 -0.72
C ASP A 312 -6.29 12.77 0.37
N GLU A 313 -5.96 12.14 1.51
CA GLU A 313 -6.89 11.84 2.59
C GLU A 313 -7.54 13.10 3.17
N ARG A 314 -6.75 14.13 3.45
CA ARG A 314 -7.22 15.35 4.13
C ARG A 314 -7.89 16.35 3.21
N ALA A 315 -7.57 16.27 1.92
CA ALA A 315 -8.20 17.11 0.90
C ALA A 315 -9.49 16.50 0.33
N ASP A 316 -9.89 15.28 0.77
CA ASP A 316 -11.09 14.58 0.29
C ASP A 316 -11.12 14.43 -1.23
N MET A 317 -10.02 14.00 -1.82
CA MET A 317 -9.94 13.92 -3.28
C MET A 317 -9.06 12.79 -3.79
N ILE A 318 -9.35 12.37 -5.02
CA ILE A 318 -8.41 11.65 -5.87
C ILE A 318 -7.86 12.63 -6.91
N ARG A 319 -6.55 12.87 -6.89
CA ARG A 319 -5.84 13.61 -7.93
C ARG A 319 -5.35 12.66 -9.00
N ILE A 320 -5.49 13.03 -10.27
CA ILE A 320 -5.09 12.21 -11.40
C ILE A 320 -3.94 12.89 -12.13
N PHE A 321 -2.93 12.09 -12.49
CA PHE A 321 -1.82 12.54 -13.32
C PHE A 321 -1.62 11.59 -14.49
N ARG A 322 -1.23 12.13 -15.63
CA ARG A 322 -0.62 11.37 -16.71
C ARG A 322 0.87 11.27 -16.46
N VAL A 323 1.42 10.10 -16.68
CA VAL A 323 2.86 9.82 -16.52
C VAL A 323 3.55 9.95 -17.87
N ASP A 324 4.52 10.84 -17.99
CA ASP A 324 5.41 10.85 -19.15
C ASP A 324 6.29 9.59 -19.12
N PRO A 325 6.20 8.68 -20.10
CA PRO A 325 6.95 7.44 -20.09
C PRO A 325 8.46 7.64 -20.26
N ASP A 326 8.90 8.75 -20.81
CA ASP A 326 10.32 9.03 -21.09
C ASP A 326 11.01 9.77 -19.95
N GLY A 327 10.39 10.78 -19.38
CA GLY A 327 10.92 11.59 -18.29
C GLY A 327 10.39 11.23 -16.91
N GLY A 328 9.36 10.39 -16.83
CA GLY A 328 8.70 10.04 -15.56
C GLY A 328 7.87 11.17 -14.95
N VAL A 329 7.84 12.34 -15.57
CA VAL A 329 7.18 13.53 -15.03
C VAL A 329 5.66 13.35 -15.02
N LEU A 330 5.02 13.92 -14.00
CA LEU A 330 3.58 13.87 -13.79
C LEU A 330 2.90 15.13 -14.32
N GLU A 331 1.93 14.99 -15.21
CA GLU A 331 1.09 16.07 -15.72
C GLU A 331 -0.33 15.89 -15.18
N PRO A 332 -0.93 16.90 -14.51
CA PRO A 332 -2.26 16.77 -13.97
C PRO A 332 -3.32 16.60 -15.06
N VAL A 333 -4.28 15.70 -14.80
CA VAL A 333 -5.42 15.41 -15.68
C VAL A 333 -6.69 15.92 -15.01
N GLY A 334 -7.42 16.81 -15.68
CA GLY A 334 -8.71 17.31 -15.21
C GLY A 334 -8.68 17.93 -13.82
N GLU A 335 -9.87 18.09 -13.24
CA GLU A 335 -10.04 18.53 -11.86
C GLU A 335 -9.95 17.33 -10.90
N PRO A 336 -9.57 17.56 -9.63
CA PRO A 336 -9.60 16.50 -8.62
C PRO A 336 -11.01 15.91 -8.47
N VAL A 337 -11.10 14.60 -8.28
CA VAL A 337 -12.38 13.91 -8.06
C VAL A 337 -12.68 13.88 -6.56
N PRO A 338 -13.81 14.44 -6.11
CA PRO A 338 -14.17 14.44 -4.70
C PRO A 338 -14.46 13.01 -4.20
N VAL A 339 -13.75 12.58 -3.17
CA VAL A 339 -13.96 11.33 -2.43
C VAL A 339 -13.63 11.59 -0.96
N ALA A 340 -14.55 11.27 -0.07
CA ALA A 340 -14.39 11.55 1.36
C ALA A 340 -13.28 10.69 1.99
N SER A 341 -12.32 11.31 2.66
CA SER A 341 -11.21 10.71 3.41
C SER A 341 -10.57 9.49 2.73
N PRO A 342 -10.14 9.57 1.45
CA PRO A 342 -9.62 8.41 0.73
C PRO A 342 -8.22 8.05 1.25
N THR A 343 -8.00 6.77 1.55
CA THR A 343 -6.72 6.28 2.05
C THR A 343 -6.03 5.28 1.13
N CYS A 344 -6.79 4.69 0.21
CA CYS A 344 -6.30 3.72 -0.76
C CYS A 344 -7.07 3.85 -2.07
N VAL A 345 -6.38 3.79 -3.20
CA VAL A 345 -6.98 3.69 -4.54
C VAL A 345 -6.49 2.41 -5.20
N LEU A 346 -7.42 1.58 -5.68
CA LEU A 346 -7.15 0.27 -6.29
C LEU A 346 -7.80 0.24 -7.69
N PRO A 347 -7.01 0.52 -8.73
CA PRO A 347 -7.45 0.43 -10.11
C PRO A 347 -7.79 -0.98 -10.58
#